data_a6ceccbaa484d2e25701281087bc8c4f
#
_entry.id   a6ceccbaa484d2e25701281087bc8c4f
#
_cell.length_a   1.000
_cell.length_b   1.000
_cell.length_c   1.000
_cell.angle_alpha   90.00
_cell.angle_beta   90.00
_cell.angle_gamma   90.00
#
_symmetry.space_group_name_H-M   'P 1'
#
loop_
_entity.id
_entity.type
_entity.pdbx_description
1 polymer ?
#
loop_
_entity_poly.entity_id
_entity_poly.type
_entity_poly.pdbx_seq_one_letter_code
_entity_poly.pdbx_strand_id
1 'polypeptide(L)'
;MFKKEIFAAMFMLFVLPGAHAKDVSAQQAGYNNALQKLERAEAAYKSDTQAVAETEKLIERKQKQLAEEQKKAELSKKNYLEAKEKLEQAQQTLDKAWKD
;
A
#
# COMPACT_ATOMS: atom_id res chain seq x y z
N MET A 1 -9.71 5.70 -22.74
CA MET A 1 -10.64 6.39 -23.65
C MET A 1 -10.47 7.89 -23.62
N PHE A 2 -10.48 8.53 -22.46
CA PHE A 2 -10.27 9.99 -22.36
C PHE A 2 -8.92 10.45 -22.92
N LYS A 3 -7.88 9.64 -22.79
CA LYS A 3 -6.54 9.98 -23.27
C LYS A 3 -6.47 10.08 -24.79
N LYS A 4 -7.19 9.23 -25.51
CA LYS A 4 -7.21 9.27 -26.97
C LYS A 4 -7.91 10.51 -27.51
N GLU A 5 -8.98 10.94 -26.87
CA GLU A 5 -9.71 12.13 -27.25
C GLU A 5 -8.88 13.39 -27.03
N ILE A 6 -8.15 13.46 -25.92
CA ILE A 6 -7.25 14.57 -25.60
C ILE A 6 -6.12 14.64 -26.61
N PHE A 7 -5.54 13.52 -26.97
CA PHE A 7 -4.50 13.46 -27.99
C PHE A 7 -4.99 13.90 -29.38
N ALA A 8 -6.18 13.47 -29.75
CA ALA A 8 -6.77 13.84 -31.03
C ALA A 8 -7.03 15.36 -31.09
N ALA A 9 -7.51 15.95 -30.01
CA ALA A 9 -7.75 17.39 -29.93
C ALA A 9 -6.45 18.18 -30.03
N MET A 10 -5.39 17.74 -29.37
CA MET A 10 -4.07 18.36 -29.45
C MET A 10 -3.47 18.25 -30.84
N PHE A 11 -3.63 17.11 -31.48
CA PHE A 11 -3.12 16.88 -32.82
C PHE A 11 -3.78 17.82 -33.85
N MET A 12 -5.07 18.07 -33.72
CA MET A 12 -5.79 18.97 -34.61
C MET A 12 -5.32 20.42 -34.51
N LEU A 13 -4.87 20.88 -33.36
CA LEU A 13 -4.32 22.21 -33.18
C LEU A 13 -3.05 22.46 -33.97
N PHE A 14 -2.29 21.45 -34.32
CA PHE A 14 -1.06 21.58 -35.11
C PHE A 14 -1.31 21.69 -36.61
N VAL A 15 -2.50 21.36 -37.10
CA VAL A 15 -2.82 21.30 -38.51
C VAL A 15 -3.50 22.58 -39.00
N LEU A 16 -3.58 23.60 -38.15
CA LEU A 16 -4.20 24.88 -38.53
C LEU A 16 -3.41 25.62 -39.61
N PRO A 17 -4.03 25.95 -40.74
CA PRO A 17 -3.32 26.64 -41.81
C PRO A 17 -3.04 28.11 -41.45
N GLY A 18 -1.92 28.62 -41.88
CA GLY A 18 -1.56 30.03 -41.73
C GLY A 18 -0.58 30.35 -40.61
N ALA A 19 -0.07 29.38 -39.90
CA ALA A 19 0.96 29.57 -38.89
C ALA A 19 2.33 29.86 -39.56
N HIS A 20 3.05 30.86 -39.07
CA HIS A 20 4.43 31.10 -39.51
C HIS A 20 5.35 29.98 -39.00
N ALA A 21 6.46 29.72 -39.70
CA ALA A 21 7.41 28.67 -39.32
C ALA A 21 7.92 28.80 -37.88
N LYS A 22 8.14 30.04 -37.38
CA LYS A 22 8.51 30.28 -35.99
C LYS A 22 7.43 29.85 -35.01
N ASP A 23 6.17 30.14 -35.34
CA ASP A 23 5.03 29.81 -34.49
C ASP A 23 4.83 28.31 -34.42
N VAL A 24 5.03 27.62 -35.56
CA VAL A 24 4.96 26.17 -35.63
C VAL A 24 6.03 25.52 -34.75
N SER A 25 7.27 26.06 -34.81
CA SER A 25 8.37 25.54 -33.97
C SER A 25 8.09 25.72 -32.49
N ALA A 26 7.58 26.88 -32.07
CA ALA A 26 7.22 27.16 -30.70
C ALA A 26 6.08 26.24 -30.24
N GLN A 27 5.08 26.05 -31.10
CA GLN A 27 3.95 25.15 -30.81
C GLN A 27 4.39 23.71 -30.69
N GLN A 28 5.32 23.27 -31.56
CA GLN A 28 5.88 21.91 -31.47
C GLN A 28 6.67 21.72 -30.18
N ALA A 29 7.47 22.71 -29.80
CA ALA A 29 8.22 22.68 -28.54
C ALA A 29 7.27 22.57 -27.33
N GLY A 30 6.20 23.39 -27.36
CA GLY A 30 5.17 23.36 -26.33
C GLY A 30 4.45 22.00 -26.27
N TYR A 31 4.12 21.44 -27.42
CA TYR A 31 3.51 20.13 -27.50
C TYR A 31 4.43 19.04 -26.95
N ASN A 32 5.69 19.04 -27.36
CA ASN A 32 6.65 18.06 -26.89
C ASN A 32 6.86 18.15 -25.39
N ASN A 33 6.92 19.36 -24.84
CA ASN A 33 7.03 19.56 -23.40
C ASN A 33 5.79 19.05 -22.67
N ALA A 34 4.60 19.32 -23.19
CA ALA A 34 3.36 18.84 -22.62
C ALA A 34 3.29 17.30 -22.67
N LEU A 35 3.71 16.73 -23.80
CA LEU A 35 3.75 15.27 -23.97
C LEU A 35 4.70 14.62 -22.97
N GLN A 36 5.90 15.18 -22.78
CA GLN A 36 6.86 14.67 -21.81
C GLN A 36 6.31 14.75 -20.39
N LYS A 37 5.66 15.85 -20.06
CA LYS A 37 5.02 16.01 -18.74
C LYS A 37 3.90 14.99 -18.54
N LEU A 38 3.11 14.77 -19.57
CA LEU A 38 2.04 13.75 -19.52
C LEU A 38 2.60 12.36 -19.32
N GLU A 39 3.64 12.00 -20.07
CA GLU A 39 4.29 10.69 -19.97
C GLU A 39 4.87 10.47 -18.57
N ARG A 40 5.54 11.48 -18.01
CA ARG A 40 6.08 11.43 -16.66
C ARG A 40 4.98 11.29 -15.61
N ALA A 41 3.92 12.07 -15.76
CA ALA A 41 2.79 12.02 -14.86
C ALA A 41 2.08 10.67 -14.94
N GLU A 42 1.97 10.10 -16.14
CA GLU A 42 1.38 8.78 -16.35
C GLU A 42 2.22 7.67 -15.73
N ALA A 43 3.54 7.74 -15.90
CA ALA A 43 4.45 6.79 -15.30
C ALA A 43 4.41 6.88 -13.76
N ALA A 44 4.39 8.09 -13.22
CA ALA A 44 4.26 8.31 -11.78
C ALA A 44 2.93 7.78 -11.25
N TYR A 45 1.84 8.03 -11.97
CA TYR A 45 0.52 7.54 -11.59
C TYR A 45 0.46 6.02 -11.54
N LYS A 46 1.01 5.37 -12.56
CA LYS A 46 1.06 3.90 -12.59
C LYS A 46 1.91 3.33 -11.46
N SER A 47 3.08 3.93 -11.23
CA SER A 47 3.97 3.52 -10.16
C SER A 47 3.33 3.70 -8.79
N ASP A 48 2.70 4.84 -8.55
CA ASP A 48 2.06 5.14 -7.28
C ASP A 48 0.83 4.24 -7.04
N THR A 49 0.06 3.98 -8.09
CA THR A 49 -1.10 3.08 -8.00
C THR A 49 -0.66 1.65 -7.67
N GLN A 50 0.44 1.21 -8.28
CA GLN A 50 1.01 -0.11 -8.00
C GLN A 50 1.52 -0.19 -6.56
N ALA A 51 2.18 0.86 -6.09
CA ALA A 51 2.67 0.94 -4.71
C ALA A 51 1.51 0.86 -3.71
N VAL A 52 0.41 1.55 -3.99
CA VAL A 52 -0.80 1.48 -3.17
C VAL A 52 -1.35 0.06 -3.11
N ALA A 53 -1.46 -0.60 -4.27
CA ALA A 53 -1.96 -1.97 -4.35
C ALA A 53 -1.09 -2.95 -3.56
N GLU A 54 0.23 -2.81 -3.66
CA GLU A 54 1.19 -3.64 -2.93
C GLU A 54 1.09 -3.41 -1.42
N THR A 55 0.94 -2.16 -1.02
CA THR A 55 0.79 -1.80 0.40
C THR A 55 -0.53 -2.35 0.96
N GLU A 56 -1.61 -2.28 0.19
CA GLU A 56 -2.89 -2.86 0.61
C GLU A 56 -2.80 -4.36 0.84
N LYS A 57 -2.10 -5.07 -0.03
CA LYS A 57 -1.84 -6.51 0.15
C LYS A 57 -1.02 -6.78 1.40
N LEU A 58 -0.03 -5.94 1.65
CA LEU A 58 0.81 -6.07 2.84
C LEU A 58 0.00 -5.84 4.11
N ILE A 59 -0.87 -4.84 4.11
CA ILE A 59 -1.77 -4.55 5.23
C ILE A 59 -2.67 -5.76 5.50
N GLU A 60 -3.25 -6.34 4.46
CA GLU A 60 -4.10 -7.52 4.59
C GLU A 60 -3.35 -8.70 5.21
N ARG A 61 -2.13 -8.96 4.75
CA ARG A 61 -1.27 -10.02 5.34
C ARG A 61 -0.95 -9.74 6.79
N LYS A 62 -0.65 -8.48 7.11
CA LYS A 62 -0.33 -8.07 8.48
C LYS A 62 -1.53 -8.18 9.41
N GLN A 63 -2.74 -7.89 8.91
CA GLN A 63 -3.96 -8.07 9.68
C GLN A 63 -4.20 -9.55 10.01
N LYS A 64 -3.98 -10.45 9.05
CA LYS A 64 -4.08 -11.89 9.28
C LYS A 64 -3.05 -12.36 10.30
N GLN A 65 -1.82 -11.89 10.15
CA GLN A 65 -0.74 -12.22 11.08
C GLN A 65 -1.06 -11.73 12.49
N LEU A 66 -1.58 -10.52 12.62
CA LEU A 66 -1.98 -9.98 13.91
C LEU A 66 -3.06 -10.85 14.57
N ALA A 67 -4.06 -11.27 13.81
CA ALA A 67 -5.11 -12.14 14.34
C ALA A 67 -4.55 -13.47 14.84
N GLU A 68 -3.62 -14.07 14.11
CA GLU A 68 -2.96 -15.30 14.50
C GLU A 68 -2.12 -15.13 15.77
N GLU A 69 -1.36 -14.04 15.83
CA GLU A 69 -0.53 -13.73 16.98
C GLU A 69 -1.36 -13.45 18.23
N GLN A 70 -2.52 -12.80 18.08
CA GLN A 70 -3.44 -12.57 19.18
C GLN A 70 -3.99 -13.88 19.73
N LYS A 71 -4.34 -14.83 18.86
CA LYS A 71 -4.78 -16.16 19.28
C LYS A 71 -3.68 -16.92 20.04
N LYS A 72 -2.46 -16.83 19.54
CA LYS A 72 -1.31 -17.45 20.21
C LYS A 72 -1.06 -16.82 21.57
N ALA A 73 -1.16 -15.51 21.66
CA ALA A 73 -0.97 -14.78 22.91
C ALA A 73 -2.04 -15.17 23.93
N GLU A 74 -3.29 -15.30 23.50
CA GLU A 74 -4.38 -15.73 24.39
C GLU A 74 -4.15 -17.16 24.90
N LEU A 75 -3.73 -18.05 24.02
CA LEU A 75 -3.41 -19.44 24.41
C LEU A 75 -2.23 -19.49 25.38
N SER A 76 -1.19 -18.73 25.09
CA SER A 76 -0.02 -18.64 25.98
C SER A 76 -0.40 -18.08 27.35
N LYS A 77 -1.26 -17.08 27.38
CA LYS A 77 -1.77 -16.52 28.63
C LYS A 77 -2.54 -17.55 29.43
N LYS A 78 -3.41 -18.30 28.77
CA LYS A 78 -4.17 -19.38 29.41
C LYS A 78 -3.23 -20.43 30.00
N ASN A 79 -2.25 -20.86 29.23
CA ASN A 79 -1.27 -21.85 29.69
C ASN A 79 -0.45 -21.33 30.87
N TYR A 80 -0.09 -20.05 30.85
CA TYR A 80 0.62 -19.39 31.94
C TYR A 80 -0.21 -19.38 33.21
N LEU A 81 -1.48 -19.00 33.12
CA LEU A 81 -2.38 -18.97 34.27
C LEU A 81 -2.64 -20.36 34.85
N GLU A 82 -2.80 -21.37 33.98
CA GLU A 82 -2.95 -22.76 34.42
C GLU A 82 -1.70 -23.28 35.16
N ALA A 83 -0.53 -22.97 34.61
CA ALA A 83 0.74 -23.36 35.22
C ALA A 83 0.93 -22.69 36.59
N LYS A 84 0.58 -21.40 36.66
CA LYS A 84 0.63 -20.64 37.91
C LYS A 84 -0.28 -21.21 38.96
N GLU A 85 -1.51 -21.56 38.59
CA GLU A 85 -2.47 -22.21 39.50
C GLU A 85 -1.98 -23.54 39.99
N LYS A 86 -1.42 -24.39 39.11
CA LYS A 86 -0.84 -25.67 39.50
C LYS A 86 0.31 -25.49 40.48
N LEU A 87 1.15 -24.50 40.25
CA LEU A 87 2.24 -24.21 41.17
C LEU A 87 1.72 -23.81 42.56
N GLU A 88 0.71 -22.98 42.61
CA GLU A 88 0.08 -22.54 43.88
C GLU A 88 -0.54 -23.75 44.63
N GLN A 89 -1.23 -24.62 43.90
CA GLN A 89 -1.78 -25.85 44.47
C GLN A 89 -0.70 -26.78 45.01
N ALA A 90 0.38 -26.97 44.27
CA ALA A 90 1.50 -27.76 44.69
C ALA A 90 2.17 -27.19 45.94
N GLN A 91 2.29 -25.88 45.98
CA GLN A 91 2.86 -25.18 47.13
C GLN A 91 1.99 -25.34 48.37
N GLN A 92 0.68 -25.21 48.21
CA GLN A 92 -0.28 -25.43 49.31
C GLN A 92 -0.22 -26.86 49.83
N THR A 93 -0.12 -27.84 48.93
CA THR A 93 0.01 -29.24 49.31
C THR A 93 1.28 -29.46 50.09
N LEU A 94 2.39 -28.90 49.63
CA LEU A 94 3.68 -28.99 50.32
C LEU A 94 3.61 -28.36 51.71
N ASP A 95 3.01 -27.17 51.83
CA ASP A 95 2.86 -26.48 53.12
C ASP A 95 2.04 -27.31 54.11
N LYS A 96 0.96 -27.94 53.65
CA LYS A 96 0.17 -28.85 54.47
C LYS A 96 0.96 -30.05 54.95
N ALA A 97 1.76 -30.64 54.06
CA ALA A 97 2.61 -31.78 54.42
C ALA A 97 3.64 -31.42 55.48
N TRP A 98 4.18 -30.22 55.44
CA TRP A 98 5.13 -29.74 56.45
C TRP A 98 4.47 -29.45 57.81
N LYS A 99 3.20 -29.09 57.83
CA LYS A 99 2.48 -28.81 59.09
C LYS A 99 1.99 -30.05 59.78
N ASP A 100 1.71 -31.10 59.02
CA ASP A 100 1.30 -32.39 59.57
C ASP A 100 2.48 -33.22 60.00
#